data_06b0391a49ab1eabfbe31e1de1e73980
#
_entry.id   06b0391a49ab1eabfbe31e1de1e73980
#
_cell.length_a   1.000
_cell.length_b   1.000
_cell.length_c   1.000
_cell.angle_alpha   90.00
_cell.angle_beta   90.00
_cell.angle_gamma   90.00
#
_symmetry.space_group_name_H-M   'P 1'
#
loop_
_entity.id
_entity.type
_entity.pdbx_description
1 polymer ?
#
loop_
_entity_poly.entity_id
_entity_poly.type
_entity_poly.pdbx_seq_one_letter_code
_entity_poly.pdbx_strand_id
1 'polypeptide(L)'
;MSDTYIPGTCNLGKAEVRSRQIVALVGLVASLILATGLIASSAPRASGLTLFAPLMVFAVGFIQSRRKFCLAYGLAGTFNLGKLGQISKVANPEDKAADRKTALSILAQATALALGLTTAILSCCCKKIQA
;
A
#
# COMPACT_ATOMS: atom_id res chain seq x y z
N MET A 1 1.86 7.56 22.99
CA MET A 1 1.84 8.18 21.67
C MET A 1 0.51 8.90 21.49
N SER A 2 0.56 10.20 21.30
CA SER A 2 -0.64 10.98 21.01
C SER A 2 -1.05 10.77 19.55
N ASP A 3 -2.28 10.34 19.33
CA ASP A 3 -2.87 10.31 18.01
C ASP A 3 -3.28 11.74 17.63
N THR A 4 -2.32 12.53 17.16
CA THR A 4 -2.51 13.91 16.76
C THR A 4 -2.33 14.05 15.26
N TYR A 5 -3.24 14.79 14.61
CA TYR A 5 -3.09 15.13 13.21
C TYR A 5 -1.87 16.04 13.00
N ILE A 6 -0.98 15.62 12.10
CA ILE A 6 0.19 16.39 11.70
C ILE A 6 0.17 16.53 10.18
N PRO A 7 0.02 17.75 9.62
CA PRO A 7 -0.04 17.95 8.17
C PRO A 7 1.16 17.31 7.44
N GLY A 8 0.86 16.59 6.39
CA GLY A 8 1.87 15.89 5.58
C GLY A 8 2.59 14.72 6.26
N THR A 9 2.26 14.40 7.51
CA THR A 9 3.00 13.40 8.29
C THR A 9 2.09 12.33 8.90
N CYS A 10 0.98 12.71 9.55
CA CYS A 10 0.11 11.76 10.25
C CYS A 10 -1.36 12.19 10.12
N ASN A 11 -2.18 11.34 9.50
CA ASN A 11 -3.62 11.54 9.39
C ASN A 11 -4.44 10.31 9.81
N LEU A 12 -3.80 9.31 10.41
CA LEU A 12 -4.44 8.07 10.87
C LEU A 12 -4.26 7.84 12.36
N GLY A 13 -5.34 7.47 13.04
CA GLY A 13 -5.30 6.94 14.40
C GLY A 13 -5.01 5.43 14.44
N LYS A 14 -4.90 4.87 15.65
CA LYS A 14 -4.54 3.46 15.87
C LYS A 14 -5.48 2.48 15.18
N ALA A 15 -6.78 2.72 15.22
CA ALA A 15 -7.78 1.85 14.61
C ALA A 15 -7.61 1.76 13.09
N GLU A 16 -7.38 2.90 12.45
CA GLU A 16 -7.15 2.98 11.00
C GLU A 16 -5.81 2.36 10.61
N VAL A 17 -4.75 2.58 11.39
CA VAL A 17 -3.44 1.94 11.16
C VAL A 17 -3.57 0.42 11.18
N ARG A 18 -4.30 -0.13 12.15
CA ARG A 18 -4.54 -1.57 12.24
C ARG A 18 -5.30 -2.08 11.02
N SER A 19 -6.30 -1.34 10.54
CA SER A 19 -7.01 -1.67 9.30
C SER A 19 -6.04 -1.74 8.11
N ARG A 20 -5.11 -0.80 7.98
CA ARG A 20 -4.10 -0.82 6.91
C ARG A 20 -3.12 -1.98 7.02
N GLN A 21 -2.77 -2.39 8.23
CA GLN A 21 -1.95 -3.59 8.46
C GLN A 21 -2.68 -4.86 7.99
N ILE A 22 -3.98 -4.97 8.25
CA ILE A 22 -4.80 -6.08 7.78
C ILE A 22 -4.86 -6.10 6.24
N VAL A 23 -5.05 -4.94 5.62
CA VAL A 23 -5.05 -4.82 4.14
C VAL A 23 -3.70 -5.27 3.57
N ALA A 24 -2.59 -4.86 4.19
CA ALA A 24 -1.25 -5.30 3.77
C ALA A 24 -1.10 -6.81 3.89
N LEU A 25 -1.54 -7.40 4.99
CA LEU A 25 -1.50 -8.85 5.20
C LEU A 25 -2.32 -9.59 4.15
N VAL A 26 -3.53 -9.13 3.85
CA VAL A 26 -4.40 -9.72 2.81
C VAL A 26 -3.70 -9.65 1.44
N GLY A 27 -3.12 -8.51 1.10
CA GLY A 27 -2.37 -8.35 -0.16
C GLY A 27 -1.17 -9.29 -0.25
N LEU A 28 -0.44 -9.44 0.85
CA LEU A 28 0.71 -10.36 0.92
C LEU A 28 0.28 -11.82 0.73
N VAL A 29 -0.72 -12.27 1.46
CA VAL A 29 -1.25 -13.64 1.37
C VAL A 29 -1.77 -13.94 -0.04
N ALA A 30 -2.55 -13.01 -0.61
CA ALA A 30 -3.05 -13.14 -1.98
C ALA A 30 -1.90 -13.24 -3.00
N SER A 31 -0.84 -12.45 -2.82
CA SER A 31 0.35 -12.50 -3.67
C SER A 31 1.06 -13.85 -3.60
N LEU A 32 1.21 -14.40 -2.39
CA LEU A 32 1.85 -15.70 -2.18
C LEU A 32 1.04 -16.84 -2.81
N ILE A 33 -0.29 -16.82 -2.65
CA ILE A 33 -1.19 -17.82 -3.24
C ILE A 33 -1.11 -17.73 -4.77
N LEU A 34 -1.19 -16.54 -5.33
CA LEU A 34 -1.14 -16.34 -6.78
C LEU A 34 0.23 -16.75 -7.34
N ALA A 35 1.33 -16.35 -6.71
CA ALA A 35 2.69 -16.72 -7.14
C ALA A 35 2.88 -18.24 -7.13
N THR A 36 2.46 -18.89 -6.06
CA THR A 36 2.53 -20.37 -5.94
C THR A 36 1.71 -21.05 -7.05
N GLY A 37 0.51 -20.57 -7.30
CA GLY A 37 -0.36 -21.09 -8.36
C GLY A 37 0.26 -20.94 -9.76
N LEU A 38 0.84 -19.78 -10.05
CA LEU A 38 1.50 -19.52 -11.34
C LEU A 38 2.73 -20.43 -11.55
N ILE A 39 3.51 -20.64 -10.50
CA ILE A 39 4.68 -21.54 -10.55
C ILE A 39 4.25 -22.99 -10.72
N ALA A 40 3.26 -23.43 -9.97
CA ALA A 40 2.77 -24.81 -10.01
C ALA A 40 2.12 -25.19 -11.36
N SER A 41 1.44 -24.22 -11.99
CA SER A 41 0.79 -24.41 -13.29
C SER A 41 1.73 -24.20 -14.48
N SER A 42 3.00 -23.86 -14.26
CA SER A 42 3.97 -23.49 -15.31
C SER A 42 3.42 -22.40 -16.26
N ALA A 43 2.71 -21.42 -15.69
CA ALA A 43 2.03 -20.37 -16.45
C ALA A 43 3.02 -19.53 -17.28
N PRO A 44 2.57 -18.96 -18.42
CA PRO A 44 3.41 -18.06 -19.21
C PRO A 44 3.89 -16.86 -18.41
N ARG A 45 5.08 -16.33 -18.74
CA ARG A 45 5.68 -15.18 -18.04
C ARG A 45 4.75 -13.97 -17.95
N ALA A 46 3.99 -13.72 -19.01
CA ALA A 46 3.04 -12.60 -19.05
C ALA A 46 1.98 -12.70 -17.94
N SER A 47 1.59 -13.91 -17.52
CA SER A 47 0.66 -14.12 -16.41
C SER A 47 1.21 -13.64 -15.08
N GLY A 48 2.54 -13.58 -14.93
CA GLY A 48 3.18 -13.05 -13.72
C GLY A 48 2.94 -11.56 -13.50
N LEU A 49 2.57 -10.80 -14.53
CA LEU A 49 2.19 -9.40 -14.38
C LEU A 49 0.93 -9.22 -13.53
N THR A 50 0.09 -10.24 -13.43
CA THR A 50 -1.09 -10.21 -12.55
C THR A 50 -0.73 -10.11 -11.07
N LEU A 51 0.51 -10.47 -10.70
CA LEU A 51 1.03 -10.30 -9.33
C LEU A 51 1.12 -8.83 -8.91
N PHE A 52 1.24 -7.93 -9.86
CA PHE A 52 1.33 -6.50 -9.55
C PHE A 52 0.13 -6.01 -8.72
N ALA A 53 -1.08 -6.46 -9.03
CA ALA A 53 -2.29 -6.03 -8.34
C ALA A 53 -2.28 -6.36 -6.84
N PRO A 54 -2.16 -7.63 -6.40
CA PRO A 54 -2.10 -7.94 -4.97
C PRO A 54 -0.84 -7.41 -4.29
N LEU A 55 0.29 -7.32 -5.00
CA LEU A 55 1.50 -6.69 -4.46
C LEU A 55 1.32 -5.19 -4.26
N MET A 56 0.55 -4.52 -5.12
CA MET A 56 0.22 -3.11 -4.94
C MET A 56 -0.66 -2.91 -3.69
N VAL A 57 -1.63 -3.78 -3.46
CA VAL A 57 -2.45 -3.78 -2.23
C VAL A 57 -1.57 -3.94 -0.99
N PHE A 58 -0.67 -4.89 -1.01
CA PHE A 58 0.32 -5.08 0.06
C PHE A 58 1.17 -3.82 0.26
N ALA A 59 1.77 -3.29 -0.80
CA ALA A 59 2.69 -2.14 -0.73
C ALA A 59 1.99 -0.89 -0.18
N VAL A 60 0.79 -0.58 -0.69
CA VAL A 60 0.00 0.56 -0.21
C VAL A 60 -0.34 0.40 1.26
N GLY A 61 -0.90 -0.75 1.66
CA GLY A 61 -1.28 -1.01 3.05
C GLY A 61 -0.07 -0.96 3.99
N PHE A 62 1.04 -1.55 3.58
CA PHE A 62 2.28 -1.58 4.36
C PHE A 62 2.86 -0.16 4.58
N ILE A 63 3.02 0.62 3.52
CA ILE A 63 3.60 1.97 3.62
C ILE A 63 2.68 2.90 4.42
N GLN A 64 1.37 2.84 4.18
CA GLN A 64 0.40 3.65 4.93
C GLN A 64 0.42 3.33 6.42
N SER A 65 0.49 2.06 6.80
CA SER A 65 0.54 1.64 8.19
C SER A 65 1.82 2.10 8.89
N ARG A 66 2.96 2.03 8.18
CA ARG A 66 4.27 2.47 8.71
C ARG A 66 4.34 3.98 8.87
N ARG A 67 3.78 4.72 7.95
CA ARG A 67 3.78 6.18 7.98
C ARG A 67 2.63 6.78 8.77
N LYS A 68 1.64 5.98 9.19
CA LYS A 68 0.40 6.45 9.82
C LYS A 68 -0.32 7.50 8.97
N PHE A 69 -0.30 7.30 7.66
CA PHE A 69 -0.84 8.23 6.68
C PHE A 69 -1.65 7.49 5.63
N CYS A 70 -2.89 7.91 5.42
CA CYS A 70 -3.77 7.35 4.38
C CYS A 70 -3.71 8.19 3.11
N LEU A 71 -3.37 7.55 2.01
CA LEU A 71 -3.36 8.11 0.67
C LEU A 71 -4.71 8.75 0.31
N ALA A 72 -5.81 8.03 0.53
CA ALA A 72 -7.15 8.52 0.20
C ALA A 72 -7.52 9.76 1.03
N TYR A 73 -7.23 9.75 2.32
CA TYR A 73 -7.49 10.89 3.20
C TYR A 73 -6.62 12.10 2.81
N GLY A 74 -5.36 11.87 2.49
CA GLY A 74 -4.46 12.93 2.03
C GLY A 74 -4.94 13.59 0.74
N LEU A 75 -5.42 12.82 -0.22
CA LEU A 75 -5.97 13.34 -1.47
C LEU A 75 -7.32 14.03 -1.28
N ALA A 76 -8.15 13.54 -0.37
CA ALA A 76 -9.48 14.11 -0.09
C ALA A 76 -9.45 15.32 0.85
N GLY A 77 -8.32 15.61 1.51
CA GLY A 77 -8.23 16.67 2.50
C GLY A 77 -8.95 16.33 3.80
N THR A 78 -8.87 15.09 4.23
CA THR A 78 -9.51 14.55 5.44
C THR A 78 -8.50 13.83 6.33
N PHE A 79 -8.88 13.53 7.56
CA PHE A 79 -8.10 12.71 8.48
C PHE A 79 -9.02 11.94 9.42
N ASN A 80 -8.53 10.88 10.03
CA ASN A 80 -9.25 10.12 11.04
C ASN A 80 -8.30 9.67 12.15
N LEU A 81 -8.44 10.25 13.32
CA LEU A 81 -7.65 9.92 14.51
C LEU A 81 -8.46 9.14 15.56
N GLY A 82 -9.75 8.97 15.33
CA GLY A 82 -10.67 8.28 16.23
C GLY A 82 -11.00 6.86 15.78
N LYS A 83 -12.25 6.47 15.99
CA LYS A 83 -12.78 5.18 15.56
C LYS A 83 -12.87 5.08 14.04
N LEU A 84 -12.92 3.85 13.51
CA LEU A 84 -13.12 3.61 12.09
C LEU A 84 -14.36 4.35 11.57
N GLY A 85 -14.18 5.09 10.48
CA GLY A 85 -15.26 5.82 9.82
C GLY A 85 -15.55 7.22 10.38
N GLN A 86 -14.89 7.65 11.46
CA GLN A 86 -15.03 8.99 12.02
C GLN A 86 -14.09 9.99 11.34
N ILE A 87 -14.44 10.39 10.14
CA ILE A 87 -13.60 11.25 9.28
C ILE A 87 -13.84 12.71 9.59
N SER A 88 -12.76 13.47 9.75
CA SER A 88 -12.76 14.93 9.93
C SER A 88 -12.13 15.61 8.71
N LYS A 89 -12.53 16.85 8.42
CA LYS A 89 -11.99 17.62 7.30
C LYS A 89 -10.83 18.51 7.75
N VAL A 90 -9.81 18.61 6.89
CA VAL A 90 -8.71 19.56 7.07
C VAL A 90 -9.20 20.95 6.66
N ALA A 91 -9.10 21.94 7.55
CA ALA A 91 -9.60 23.29 7.31
C ALA A 91 -8.62 24.16 6.49
N ASN A 92 -7.30 24.02 6.75
CA ASN A 92 -6.28 24.87 6.15
C ASN A 92 -5.87 24.38 4.76
N PRO A 93 -5.91 25.23 3.69
CA PRO A 93 -5.47 24.86 2.35
C PRO A 93 -3.99 24.44 2.26
N GLU A 94 -3.11 25.04 3.07
CA GLU A 94 -1.68 24.66 3.11
C GLU A 94 -1.49 23.26 3.64
N ASP A 95 -2.25 22.88 4.66
CA ASP A 95 -2.23 21.54 5.23
C ASP A 95 -2.74 20.50 4.23
N LYS A 96 -3.79 20.83 3.47
CA LYS A 96 -4.29 19.98 2.36
C LYS A 96 -3.24 19.76 1.29
N ALA A 97 -2.48 20.80 0.94
CA ALA A 97 -1.41 20.69 -0.05
C ALA A 97 -0.27 19.81 0.45
N ALA A 98 0.12 19.93 1.73
CA ALA A 98 1.11 19.07 2.36
C ALA A 98 0.66 17.61 2.38
N ASP A 99 -0.58 17.33 2.74
CA ASP A 99 -1.17 16.00 2.75
C ASP A 99 -1.20 15.38 1.35
N ARG A 100 -1.59 16.15 0.34
CA ARG A 100 -1.61 15.71 -1.06
C ARG A 100 -0.21 15.32 -1.54
N LYS A 101 0.80 16.11 -1.21
CA LYS A 101 2.19 15.84 -1.57
C LYS A 101 2.67 14.52 -0.94
N THR A 102 2.38 14.30 0.33
CA THR A 102 2.70 13.05 1.03
C THR A 102 1.94 11.87 0.44
N ALA A 103 0.66 12.03 0.11
CA ALA A 103 -0.15 10.99 -0.52
C ALA A 103 0.44 10.55 -1.88
N LEU A 104 0.85 11.49 -2.71
CA LEU A 104 1.49 11.20 -4.00
C LEU A 104 2.85 10.51 -3.82
N SER A 105 3.62 10.91 -2.80
CA SER A 105 4.89 10.26 -2.44
C SER A 105 4.67 8.79 -2.03
N ILE A 106 3.66 8.52 -1.23
CA ILE A 106 3.29 7.16 -0.82
C ILE A 106 2.88 6.32 -2.03
N LEU A 107 2.07 6.89 -2.92
CA LEU A 107 1.65 6.20 -4.15
C LEU A 107 2.86 5.84 -5.02
N ALA A 108 3.78 6.76 -5.22
CA ALA A 108 5.01 6.53 -5.99
C ALA A 108 5.87 5.43 -5.35
N GLN A 109 6.06 5.46 -4.04
CA GLN A 109 6.83 4.44 -3.30
C GLN A 109 6.14 3.07 -3.36
N ALA A 110 4.84 3.01 -3.21
CA ALA A 110 4.07 1.76 -3.29
C ALA A 110 4.16 1.15 -4.69
N THR A 111 4.03 1.98 -5.73
CA THR A 111 4.16 1.54 -7.12
C THR A 111 5.57 1.01 -7.40
N ALA A 112 6.61 1.71 -6.96
CA ALA A 112 7.99 1.27 -7.11
C ALA A 112 8.25 -0.06 -6.39
N LEU A 113 7.75 -0.21 -5.18
CA LEU A 113 7.88 -1.45 -4.40
C LEU A 113 7.15 -2.61 -5.09
N ALA A 114 5.93 -2.42 -5.53
CA ALA A 114 5.14 -3.44 -6.21
C ALA A 114 5.78 -3.86 -7.55
N LEU A 115 6.27 -2.91 -8.33
CA LEU A 115 7.01 -3.19 -9.58
C LEU A 115 8.30 -3.96 -9.31
N GLY A 116 9.07 -3.53 -8.31
CA GLY A 116 10.32 -4.20 -7.93
C GLY A 116 10.09 -5.63 -7.49
N LEU A 117 9.09 -5.89 -6.67
CA LEU A 117 8.73 -7.24 -6.23
C LEU A 117 8.21 -8.10 -7.38
N THR A 118 7.38 -7.54 -8.25
CA THR A 118 6.86 -8.27 -9.43
C THR A 118 8.01 -8.69 -10.34
N THR A 119 8.93 -7.80 -10.68
CA THR A 119 10.09 -8.10 -11.54
C THR A 119 11.04 -9.08 -10.88
N ALA A 120 11.27 -8.97 -9.57
CA ALA A 120 12.11 -9.91 -8.82
C ALA A 120 11.54 -11.34 -8.86
N ILE A 121 10.24 -11.50 -8.66
CA ILE A 121 9.55 -12.79 -8.71
C ILE A 121 9.63 -13.38 -10.13
N LEU A 122 9.36 -12.57 -11.15
CA LEU A 122 9.45 -13.00 -12.55
C LEU A 122 10.85 -13.45 -12.92
N SER A 123 11.89 -12.74 -12.47
CA SER A 123 13.29 -13.10 -12.73
C SER A 123 13.69 -14.39 -12.02
N CYS A 124 13.22 -14.59 -10.79
CA CYS A 124 13.46 -15.80 -10.01
C CYS A 124 12.81 -17.03 -10.66
N CYS A 125 11.58 -16.90 -11.12
CA CYS A 125 10.87 -17.96 -11.84
C CYS A 125 11.58 -18.33 -13.14
N CYS A 126 12.17 -17.35 -13.83
CA CYS A 126 12.89 -17.58 -15.08
C CYS A 126 14.14 -18.44 -14.90
N LYS A 127 14.91 -18.23 -13.83
CA LYS A 127 16.09 -19.04 -13.52
C LYS A 127 15.75 -20.50 -13.25
N LYS A 128 14.58 -20.76 -12.68
CA LYS A 128 14.15 -22.12 -12.34
C LYS A 128 13.70 -22.93 -13.55
N ILE A 129 13.26 -22.27 -14.61
CA ILE A 129 12.81 -22.91 -15.87
C ILE A 129 14.00 -23.20 -16.78
N GLN A 130 15.11 -22.47 -16.66
CA GLN A 130 16.32 -22.67 -17.45
C GLN A 130 17.33 -23.66 -16.82
N ALA A 131 17.07 -24.05 -15.61
CA ALA A 131 17.83 -25.08 -14.91
C ALA A 131 17.14 -26.48 -15.09
#